data_f35ccd2d405cea72ddfa6e0335fcac8e
#
_entry.id   f35ccd2d405cea72ddfa6e0335fcac8e
#
_cell.length_a   1.000
_cell.length_b   1.000
_cell.length_c   1.000
_cell.angle_alpha   90.00
_cell.angle_beta   90.00
_cell.angle_gamma   90.00
#
_symmetry.space_group_name_H-M   'P 1'
#
loop_
_entity.id
_entity.type
_entity.pdbx_description
1 polymer ?
#
loop_
_entity_poly.entity_id
_entity_poly.type
_entity_poly.pdbx_seq_one_letter_code
_entity_poly.pdbx_strand_id
1 'polypeptide(L)'
;MLLDFWATWCGPCKRLGPIIEEIAADYDGKAIVGKCDIEENDDLTDKFGIMNVPTVVFLKDGKEVDRVVGLAMKNVYQEKLNALI
;
A
#
# COMPACT_ATOMS: atom_id res chain seq x y z
N MET A 1 -7.54 -5.69 1.78
CA MET A 1 -6.36 -5.14 2.51
C MET A 1 -5.50 -4.31 1.56
N LEU A 2 -5.01 -3.20 2.06
CA LEU A 2 -4.06 -2.36 1.34
C LEU A 2 -2.71 -2.47 2.06
N LEU A 3 -1.64 -2.75 1.33
CA LEU A 3 -0.30 -2.87 1.90
C LEU A 3 0.67 -1.95 1.15
N ASP A 4 1.20 -0.95 1.87
CA ASP A 4 2.10 0.05 1.33
C ASP A 4 3.56 -0.35 1.57
N PHE A 5 4.26 -0.71 0.50
CA PHE A 5 5.71 -1.00 0.55
C PHE A 5 6.47 0.30 0.36
N TRP A 6 7.32 0.63 1.33
CA TRP A 6 8.03 1.91 1.38
C TRP A 6 9.45 1.76 1.88
N ALA A 7 10.24 2.83 1.75
CA ALA A 7 11.59 2.88 2.28
C ALA A 7 11.87 4.24 2.90
N THR A 8 12.77 4.28 3.87
CA THR A 8 13.10 5.51 4.60
C THR A 8 13.75 6.57 3.72
N TRP A 9 14.48 6.14 2.68
CA TRP A 9 15.18 7.02 1.74
C TRP A 9 14.31 7.45 0.55
N CYS A 10 13.10 7.01 0.47
CA CYS A 10 12.20 7.24 -0.67
C CYS A 10 11.40 8.54 -0.48
N GLY A 11 11.67 9.55 -1.29
CA GLY A 11 10.95 10.82 -1.25
C GLY A 11 9.45 10.69 -1.50
N PRO A 12 9.05 10.04 -2.62
CA PRO A 12 7.62 9.83 -2.89
C PRO A 12 6.89 9.04 -1.81
N CYS A 13 7.57 8.10 -1.15
CA CYS A 13 7.01 7.34 -0.05
C CYS A 13 6.61 8.25 1.11
N LYS A 14 7.42 9.27 1.38
CA LYS A 14 7.16 10.24 2.45
C LYS A 14 5.93 11.09 2.14
N ARG A 15 5.71 11.40 0.86
CA ARG A 15 4.51 12.13 0.43
C ARG A 15 3.26 11.26 0.48
N LEU A 16 3.42 9.97 0.22
CA LEU A 16 2.32 9.01 0.27
C LEU A 16 1.88 8.70 1.72
N GLY A 17 2.81 8.78 2.68
CA GLY A 17 2.52 8.45 4.07
C GLY A 17 1.24 9.08 4.62
N PRO A 18 1.08 10.42 4.56
CA PRO A 18 -0.13 11.08 5.03
C PRO A 18 -1.40 10.60 4.31
N ILE A 19 -1.30 10.31 3.02
CA ILE A 19 -2.43 9.82 2.23
C ILE A 19 -2.87 8.43 2.74
N ILE A 20 -1.90 7.55 2.98
CA ILE A 20 -2.19 6.20 3.50
C ILE A 20 -2.77 6.29 4.92
N GLU A 21 -2.29 7.21 5.75
CA GLU A 21 -2.84 7.42 7.08
C GLU A 21 -4.29 7.89 7.05
N GLU A 22 -4.63 8.80 6.13
CA GLU A 22 -6.01 9.23 5.93
C GLU A 22 -6.90 8.07 5.48
N ILE A 23 -6.41 7.24 4.55
CA ILE A 23 -7.13 6.06 4.09
C ILE A 23 -7.37 5.08 5.23
N ALA A 24 -6.35 4.85 6.07
CA ALA A 24 -6.47 3.97 7.22
C ALA A 24 -7.58 4.44 8.17
N ALA A 25 -7.66 5.75 8.41
CA ALA A 25 -8.71 6.33 9.26
C ALA A 25 -10.09 6.23 8.60
N ASP A 26 -10.18 6.54 7.30
CA ASP A 26 -11.44 6.52 6.57
C ASP A 26 -12.03 5.11 6.45
N TYR A 27 -11.19 4.10 6.41
CA TYR A 27 -11.60 2.71 6.22
C TYR A 27 -11.49 1.87 7.49
N ASP A 28 -11.33 2.50 8.64
CA ASP A 28 -11.27 1.80 9.92
C ASP A 28 -12.53 0.97 10.11
N GLY A 29 -12.36 -0.31 10.41
CA GLY A 29 -13.47 -1.27 10.53
C GLY A 29 -14.00 -1.80 9.21
N LYS A 30 -13.53 -1.26 8.06
CA LYS A 30 -13.99 -1.70 6.72
C LYS A 30 -12.89 -2.43 5.96
N ALA A 31 -11.66 -2.02 6.12
CA ALA A 31 -10.51 -2.62 5.44
C ALA A 31 -9.27 -2.50 6.32
N ILE A 32 -8.34 -3.42 6.10
CA ILE A 32 -7.05 -3.40 6.80
C ILE A 32 -6.07 -2.63 5.93
N VAL A 33 -5.38 -1.65 6.54
CA VAL A 33 -4.37 -0.83 5.89
C VAL A 33 -3.06 -1.03 6.65
N GLY A 34 -2.04 -1.52 5.96
CA GLY A 34 -0.74 -1.80 6.57
C GLY A 34 0.40 -1.17 5.80
N LYS A 35 1.54 -1.09 6.46
CA LYS A 35 2.78 -0.57 5.88
C LYS A 35 3.88 -1.62 6.02
N CYS A 36 4.75 -1.68 5.03
CA CYS A 36 5.87 -2.62 5.01
C CYS A 36 7.14 -1.91 4.59
N ASP A 37 8.07 -1.73 5.52
CA ASP A 37 9.40 -1.21 5.23
C ASP A 37 10.19 -2.31 4.52
N ILE A 38 10.59 -2.06 3.27
CA ILE A 38 11.27 -3.07 2.45
C ILE A 38 12.63 -3.49 2.99
N GLU A 39 13.27 -2.64 3.78
CA GLU A 39 14.58 -2.94 4.36
C GLU A 39 14.50 -3.84 5.59
N GLU A 40 13.34 -3.87 6.24
CA GLU A 40 13.11 -4.69 7.43
C GLU A 40 12.23 -5.90 7.17
N ASN A 41 11.75 -6.08 5.95
CA ASN A 41 10.82 -7.16 5.59
C ASN A 41 11.20 -7.78 4.24
N ASP A 42 12.41 -8.32 4.16
CA ASP A 42 12.93 -8.93 2.93
C ASP A 42 12.02 -10.02 2.39
N ASP A 43 11.51 -10.88 3.26
CA ASP A 43 10.66 -12.01 2.87
C ASP A 43 9.40 -11.54 2.16
N LEU A 44 8.70 -10.55 2.72
CA LEU A 44 7.48 -10.01 2.10
C LEU A 44 7.79 -9.26 0.83
N THR A 45 8.87 -8.49 0.83
CA THR A 45 9.31 -7.73 -0.33
C THR A 45 9.58 -8.66 -1.52
N ASP A 46 10.28 -9.76 -1.27
CA ASP A 46 10.57 -10.77 -2.28
C ASP A 46 9.32 -11.52 -2.71
N LYS A 47 8.46 -11.87 -1.76
CA LYS A 47 7.22 -12.60 -2.03
C LYS A 47 6.33 -11.85 -3.02
N PHE A 48 6.22 -10.53 -2.86
CA PHE A 48 5.41 -9.71 -3.74
C PHE A 48 6.18 -9.17 -4.95
N GLY A 49 7.46 -9.49 -5.06
CA GLY A 49 8.28 -9.05 -6.17
C GLY A 49 8.38 -7.54 -6.30
N ILE A 50 8.54 -6.85 -5.16
CA ILE A 50 8.61 -5.39 -5.13
C ILE A 50 9.95 -4.92 -5.67
N MET A 51 9.92 -4.17 -6.76
CA MET A 51 11.12 -3.67 -7.43
C MET A 51 11.26 -2.16 -7.32
N ASN A 52 10.20 -1.45 -7.00
CA ASN A 52 10.18 0.00 -6.87
C ASN A 52 9.34 0.39 -5.66
N VAL A 53 9.63 1.53 -5.08
CA VAL A 53 8.84 2.11 -3.99
C VAL A 53 8.45 3.54 -4.32
N PRO A 54 7.26 3.98 -3.91
CA PRO A 54 6.25 3.20 -3.21
C PRO A 54 5.54 2.22 -4.15
N THR A 55 5.15 1.08 -3.63
CA THR A 55 4.25 0.16 -4.31
C THR A 55 3.14 -0.19 -3.33
N VAL A 56 1.91 0.06 -3.71
CA VAL A 56 0.75 -0.28 -2.91
C VAL A 56 0.07 -1.49 -3.52
N VAL A 57 -0.02 -2.56 -2.73
CA VAL A 57 -0.61 -3.83 -3.14
C VAL A 57 -1.98 -3.96 -2.49
N PHE A 58 -2.95 -4.40 -3.28
CA PHE A 58 -4.31 -4.63 -2.81
C PHE A 58 -4.57 -6.13 -2.73
N LEU A 59 -4.97 -6.59 -1.55
CA LEU A 59 -5.17 -8.01 -1.26
C LEU A 59 -6.63 -8.29 -0.95
N LYS A 60 -7.12 -9.41 -1.46
CA LYS A 60 -8.43 -9.95 -1.11
C LYS A 60 -8.28 -11.42 -0.79
N ASP A 61 -8.72 -11.80 0.40
CA ASP A 61 -8.62 -13.18 0.88
C ASP A 61 -7.18 -13.72 0.80
N GLY A 62 -6.21 -12.85 1.14
CA GLY A 62 -4.80 -13.20 1.18
C GLY A 62 -4.09 -13.22 -0.17
N LYS A 63 -4.78 -12.84 -1.25
CA LYS A 63 -4.20 -12.83 -2.60
C LYS A 63 -4.16 -11.43 -3.17
N GLU A 64 -3.07 -11.11 -3.86
CA GLU A 64 -2.94 -9.84 -4.56
C GLU A 64 -3.92 -9.81 -5.74
N VAL A 65 -4.75 -8.78 -5.78
CA VAL A 65 -5.72 -8.57 -6.87
C VAL A 65 -5.42 -7.33 -7.70
N ASP A 66 -4.62 -6.40 -7.17
CA ASP A 66 -4.24 -5.19 -7.88
C ASP A 66 -3.02 -4.56 -7.22
N ARG A 67 -2.35 -3.63 -7.92
CA ARG A 67 -1.27 -2.83 -7.33
C ARG A 67 -1.13 -1.49 -8.04
N VAL A 68 -0.58 -0.52 -7.32
CA VAL A 68 -0.21 0.78 -7.86
C VAL A 68 1.27 0.99 -7.59
N VAL A 69 2.06 1.14 -8.65
CA VAL A 69 3.50 1.42 -8.56
C VAL A 69 3.71 2.92 -8.70
N GLY A 70 4.42 3.49 -7.74
CA GLY A 70 4.67 4.93 -7.70
C GLY A 70 3.58 5.70 -6.97
N LEU A 71 3.78 7.01 -6.86
CA LEU A 71 2.87 7.90 -6.15
C LEU A 71 1.64 8.19 -7.03
N ALA A 72 0.46 8.02 -6.47
CA ALA A 72 -0.80 8.35 -7.12
C ALA A 72 -1.65 9.23 -6.20
N MET A 73 -2.74 9.77 -6.73
CA MET A 73 -3.68 10.59 -5.93
C MET A 73 -4.52 9.67 -5.04
N LYS A 74 -5.01 10.24 -3.95
CA LYS A 74 -5.78 9.50 -2.94
C LYS A 74 -6.96 8.72 -3.54
N ASN A 75 -7.68 9.33 -4.49
CA ASN A 75 -8.85 8.69 -5.10
C ASN A 75 -8.53 7.39 -5.83
N VAL A 76 -7.33 7.25 -6.36
CA VAL A 76 -6.92 6.01 -7.04
C VAL A 76 -6.93 4.84 -6.05
N TYR A 77 -6.37 5.05 -4.87
CA TYR A 77 -6.34 4.02 -3.82
C TYR A 77 -7.74 3.75 -3.28
N GLN A 78 -8.55 4.79 -3.12
CA GLN A 78 -9.92 4.66 -2.63
C GLN A 78 -10.79 3.83 -3.59
N GLU A 79 -10.68 4.09 -4.89
CA GLU A 79 -11.45 3.35 -5.90
C GLU A 79 -11.11 1.86 -5.89
N LYS A 80 -9.81 1.54 -5.82
CA LYS A 80 -9.36 0.15 -5.79
C LYS A 80 -9.79 -0.55 -4.51
N LEU A 81 -9.72 0.14 -3.39
CA LEU A 81 -10.11 -0.42 -2.10
C LEU A 81 -11.63 -0.63 -2.02
N ASN A 82 -12.40 0.31 -2.54
CA ASN A 82 -13.86 0.21 -2.57
C ASN A 82 -14.32 -0.99 -3.40
N ALA A 83 -13.58 -1.36 -4.44
CA ALA A 83 -13.91 -2.52 -5.26
C ALA A 83 -13.75 -3.85 -4.49
N LEU A 84 -13.08 -3.84 -3.36
CA LEU A 84 -12.80 -5.05 -2.56
C LEU A 84 -13.72 -5.19 -1.34
N ILE A 85 -14.50 -4.18 -1.04
CA ILE A 85 -15.36 -4.15 0.15
C ILE A 85 -16.76 -4.64 -0.19
#